data_90baccaa3586bc5787cb993757e5624d
#
_entry.id   90baccaa3586bc5787cb993757e5624d
#
_cell.length_a   1.000
_cell.length_b   1.000
_cell.length_c   1.000
_cell.angle_alpha   90.00
_cell.angle_beta   90.00
_cell.angle_gamma   90.00
#
_symmetry.space_group_name_H-M   'P 1'
#
loop_
_entity.id
_entity.type
_entity.pdbx_description
1 polymer ?
#
loop_
_entity_poly.entity_id
_entity_poly.type
_entity_poly.pdbx_seq_one_letter_code
_entity_poly.pdbx_strand_id
1 'polypeptide(L)'
;MTTGFSPRVVALILERDGGHCARCGHYVTHGTRGLDWDIHHRQPRGMGGTRNPWVNEAANGVTLCRECHTYVETNRADATDMGWLISRLGRERPTDKAIQHARLGYGWLRDDGGFTPTTNPYKEAS
;
A
#
# COMPACT_ATOMS: atom_id res chain seq x y z
N MET A 1 -4.77 23.02 -0.36
CA MET A 1 -4.35 22.04 0.65
C MET A 1 -4.49 20.63 0.09
N THR A 2 -3.43 19.87 0.12
CA THR A 2 -3.51 18.49 -0.34
C THR A 2 -3.95 17.58 0.80
N THR A 3 -4.81 16.62 0.48
CA THR A 3 -5.28 15.63 1.44
C THR A 3 -4.63 14.27 1.19
N GLY A 4 -3.71 14.20 0.24
CA GLY A 4 -3.02 12.97 -0.13
C GLY A 4 -1.53 13.02 0.22
N PHE A 5 -0.80 12.07 -0.36
CA PHE A 5 0.64 11.99 -0.16
C PHE A 5 1.36 13.19 -0.75
N SER A 6 2.35 13.71 -0.02
CA SER A 6 3.18 14.79 -0.53
C SER A 6 4.05 14.30 -1.69
N PRO A 7 4.57 15.21 -2.54
CA PRO A 7 5.48 14.80 -3.63
C PRO A 7 6.70 14.01 -3.13
N ARG A 8 7.24 14.36 -1.95
CA ARG A 8 8.37 13.64 -1.37
C ARG A 8 7.99 12.20 -1.03
N VAL A 9 6.81 12.01 -0.44
CA VAL A 9 6.35 10.68 -0.06
C VAL A 9 6.01 9.86 -1.31
N VAL A 10 5.38 10.48 -2.31
CA VAL A 10 5.11 9.80 -3.58
C VAL A 10 6.41 9.29 -4.20
N ALA A 11 7.46 10.11 -4.19
CA ALA A 11 8.76 9.70 -4.73
C ALA A 11 9.33 8.50 -3.97
N LEU A 12 9.23 8.47 -2.64
CA LEU A 12 9.67 7.34 -1.83
C LEU A 12 8.91 6.06 -2.19
N ILE A 13 7.59 6.17 -2.35
CA ILE A 13 6.74 5.03 -2.69
C ILE A 13 7.08 4.50 -4.09
N LEU A 14 7.20 5.37 -5.08
CA LEU A 14 7.50 4.96 -6.44
C LEU A 14 8.89 4.34 -6.57
N GLU A 15 9.87 4.87 -5.85
CA GLU A 15 11.20 4.29 -5.83
C GLU A 15 11.19 2.90 -5.19
N ARG A 16 10.51 2.75 -4.06
CA ARG A 16 10.40 1.47 -3.37
C ARG A 16 9.71 0.42 -4.25
N ASP A 17 8.58 0.80 -4.86
CA ASP A 17 7.78 -0.11 -5.68
C ASP A 17 8.34 -0.26 -7.09
N GLY A 18 9.30 0.58 -7.46
CA GLY A 18 9.94 0.51 -8.77
C GLY A 18 9.00 0.78 -9.93
N GLY A 19 7.90 1.49 -9.69
CA GLY A 19 6.91 1.75 -10.73
C GLY A 19 6.02 0.56 -11.03
N HIS A 20 6.07 -0.49 -10.21
CA HIS A 20 5.29 -1.70 -10.39
C HIS A 20 4.13 -1.76 -9.41
N CYS A 21 3.04 -2.39 -9.84
CA CYS A 21 1.90 -2.64 -8.95
C CYS A 21 2.32 -3.53 -7.80
N ALA A 22 2.00 -3.13 -6.58
CA ALA A 22 2.39 -3.87 -5.39
C ALA A 22 1.67 -5.22 -5.27
N ARG A 23 0.54 -5.40 -5.96
CA ARG A 23 -0.21 -6.65 -5.91
C ARG A 23 0.11 -7.57 -7.08
N CYS A 24 0.00 -7.10 -8.31
CA CYS A 24 0.20 -7.96 -9.49
C CYS A 24 1.62 -7.91 -10.06
N GLY A 25 2.40 -6.92 -9.68
CA GLY A 25 3.79 -6.81 -10.10
C GLY A 25 4.03 -6.23 -11.50
N HIS A 26 2.97 -5.89 -12.23
CA HIS A 26 3.15 -5.30 -13.55
C HIS A 26 3.69 -3.88 -13.45
N TYR A 27 4.54 -3.50 -14.40
CA TYR A 27 5.03 -2.13 -14.50
C TYR A 27 3.87 -1.24 -14.97
N VAL A 28 3.52 -0.23 -14.20
CA VAL A 28 2.28 0.52 -14.43
C VAL A 28 2.50 2.01 -14.63
N THR A 29 3.65 2.54 -14.21
CA THR A 29 3.86 3.99 -14.21
C THR A 29 4.11 4.58 -15.61
N HIS A 30 4.14 3.75 -16.65
CA HIS A 30 4.11 4.24 -18.03
C HIS A 30 2.72 4.78 -18.41
N GLY A 31 1.69 4.41 -17.63
CA GLY A 31 0.34 4.92 -17.83
C GLY A 31 0.10 6.21 -17.05
N THR A 32 -1.14 6.70 -17.10
CA THR A 32 -1.53 7.96 -16.47
C THR A 32 -1.99 7.73 -15.05
N ARG A 33 -1.37 8.42 -14.10
CA ARG A 33 -1.76 8.35 -12.70
C ARG A 33 -3.19 8.85 -12.53
N GLY A 34 -3.97 8.14 -11.74
CA GLY A 34 -5.38 8.44 -11.51
C GLY A 34 -6.31 7.79 -12.52
N LEU A 35 -5.74 7.27 -13.64
CA LEU A 35 -6.50 6.59 -14.67
C LEU A 35 -6.09 5.12 -14.77
N ASP A 36 -4.80 4.87 -15.03
CA ASP A 36 -4.26 3.52 -15.21
C ASP A 36 -3.72 2.93 -13.92
N TRP A 37 -3.29 3.77 -13.02
CA TRP A 37 -2.72 3.40 -11.73
C TRP A 37 -2.85 4.57 -10.76
N ASP A 38 -2.65 4.30 -9.47
CA ASP A 38 -2.55 5.35 -8.46
C ASP A 38 -1.83 4.82 -7.22
N ILE A 39 -1.57 5.73 -6.29
CA ILE A 39 -1.04 5.37 -4.98
C ILE A 39 -2.24 5.13 -4.06
N HIS A 40 -2.36 3.91 -3.57
CA HIS A 40 -3.46 3.48 -2.73
C HIS A 40 -3.11 3.69 -1.26
N HIS A 41 -4.03 4.27 -0.50
CA HIS A 41 -3.92 4.31 0.97
C HIS A 41 -4.32 2.95 1.52
N ARG A 42 -3.37 2.24 2.11
CA ARG A 42 -3.65 0.93 2.72
C ARG A 42 -4.69 1.08 3.84
N GLN A 43 -4.48 2.06 4.73
CA GLN A 43 -5.46 2.42 5.75
C GLN A 43 -6.18 3.66 5.27
N PRO A 44 -7.49 3.56 5.01
CA PRO A 44 -8.25 4.69 4.46
C PRO A 44 -8.29 5.86 5.41
N ARG A 45 -8.37 7.06 4.84
CA ARG A 45 -8.47 8.30 5.63
C ARG A 45 -9.81 8.42 6.35
N GLY A 46 -10.86 7.82 5.79
CA GLY A 46 -12.18 7.90 6.35
C GLY A 46 -12.90 9.20 6.01
N MET A 47 -14.16 9.27 6.41
CA MET A 47 -14.99 10.45 6.18
C MET A 47 -14.55 11.60 7.08
N GLY A 48 -14.56 12.81 6.52
CA GLY A 48 -14.14 13.99 7.25
C GLY A 48 -12.63 14.08 7.45
N GLY A 49 -11.88 13.24 6.75
CA GLY A 49 -10.44 13.17 6.90
C GLY A 49 -10.04 12.33 8.10
N THR A 50 -8.79 12.45 8.50
CA THR A 50 -8.27 11.67 9.61
C THR A 50 -7.31 12.51 10.43
N ARG A 51 -7.21 12.17 11.71
CA ARG A 51 -6.21 12.76 12.61
C ARG A 51 -4.99 11.87 12.76
N ASN A 52 -4.97 10.72 12.08
CA ASN A 52 -3.82 9.82 12.12
C ASN A 52 -2.64 10.47 11.40
N PRO A 53 -1.54 10.74 12.12
CA PRO A 53 -0.40 11.40 11.48
C PRO A 53 0.30 10.53 10.44
N TRP A 54 0.07 9.23 10.46
CA TRP A 54 0.72 8.29 9.54
C TRP A 54 -0.06 8.04 8.25
N VAL A 55 -1.25 8.60 8.09
CA VAL A 55 -2.11 8.26 6.95
C VAL A 55 -1.46 8.57 5.61
N ASN A 56 -0.65 9.62 5.55
CA ASN A 56 0.05 10.03 4.33
C ASN A 56 1.56 9.75 4.39
N GLU A 57 1.97 8.82 5.23
CA GLU A 57 3.37 8.39 5.29
C GLU A 57 3.60 7.24 4.30
N ALA A 58 4.86 7.02 3.93
CA ALA A 58 5.22 6.06 2.89
C ALA A 58 4.74 4.62 3.16
N ALA A 59 4.75 4.20 4.43
CA ALA A 59 4.30 2.85 4.77
C ALA A 59 2.82 2.63 4.49
N ASN A 60 2.03 3.70 4.39
CA ASN A 60 0.59 3.59 4.12
C ASN A 60 0.25 3.68 2.63
N GLY A 61 1.23 3.91 1.78
CA GLY A 61 0.97 4.04 0.34
C GLY A 61 1.60 2.90 -0.45
N VAL A 62 0.86 2.36 -1.39
CA VAL A 62 1.40 1.37 -2.33
C VAL A 62 0.88 1.68 -3.72
N THR A 63 1.72 1.42 -4.72
CA THR A 63 1.34 1.59 -6.12
C THR A 63 0.42 0.44 -6.52
N LEU A 64 -0.76 0.75 -7.03
CA LEU A 64 -1.68 -0.26 -7.55
C LEU A 64 -2.14 0.12 -8.93
N CYS A 65 -2.22 -0.85 -9.83
CA CYS A 65 -2.90 -0.65 -11.10
C CYS A 65 -4.41 -0.55 -10.84
N ARG A 66 -5.15 -0.07 -11.82
CA ARG A 66 -6.59 0.15 -11.67
C ARG A 66 -7.32 -1.13 -11.31
N GLU A 67 -6.97 -2.24 -11.97
CA GLU A 67 -7.60 -3.53 -11.70
C GLU A 67 -7.36 -4.01 -10.29
N CYS A 68 -6.13 -3.88 -9.80
CA CYS A 68 -5.79 -4.29 -8.44
C CYS A 68 -6.43 -3.37 -7.41
N HIS A 69 -6.54 -2.07 -7.69
CA HIS A 69 -7.24 -1.15 -6.81
C HIS A 69 -8.71 -1.56 -6.67
N THR A 70 -9.36 -1.91 -7.79
CA THR A 70 -10.73 -2.42 -7.78
C THR A 70 -10.81 -3.74 -6.99
N TYR A 71 -9.84 -4.65 -7.22
CA TYR A 71 -9.80 -5.92 -6.49
C TYR A 71 -9.77 -5.70 -4.98
N VAL A 72 -8.88 -4.82 -4.52
CA VAL A 72 -8.73 -4.53 -3.09
C VAL A 72 -10.03 -3.99 -2.50
N GLU A 73 -10.72 -3.12 -3.24
CA GLU A 73 -11.97 -2.52 -2.78
C GLU A 73 -13.13 -3.52 -2.73
N THR A 74 -13.12 -4.52 -3.62
CA THR A 74 -14.22 -5.49 -3.71
C THR A 74 -13.92 -6.82 -3.01
N ASN A 75 -12.68 -7.07 -2.61
CA ASN A 75 -12.26 -8.29 -1.92
C ASN A 75 -11.55 -7.92 -0.61
N ARG A 76 -12.26 -7.20 0.24
CA ARG A 76 -11.66 -6.55 1.40
C ARG A 76 -11.09 -7.53 2.42
N ALA A 77 -11.71 -8.70 2.61
CA ALA A 77 -11.20 -9.69 3.55
C ALA A 77 -9.83 -10.21 3.10
N ASP A 78 -9.71 -10.59 1.83
CA ASP A 78 -8.43 -11.04 1.27
C ASP A 78 -7.40 -9.92 1.30
N ALA A 79 -7.81 -8.72 0.91
CA ALA A 79 -6.91 -7.57 0.89
C ALA A 79 -6.38 -7.24 2.29
N THR A 80 -7.20 -7.41 3.32
CA THR A 80 -6.80 -7.20 4.71
C THR A 80 -5.79 -8.27 5.13
N ASP A 81 -6.03 -9.53 4.79
CA ASP A 81 -5.11 -10.61 5.12
C ASP A 81 -3.74 -10.41 4.46
N MET A 82 -3.74 -9.91 3.23
CA MET A 82 -2.51 -9.69 2.48
C MET A 82 -1.83 -8.36 2.81
N GLY A 83 -2.45 -7.53 3.63
CA GLY A 83 -1.86 -6.25 4.02
C GLY A 83 -2.02 -5.13 3.01
N TRP A 84 -2.77 -5.37 1.92
CA TRP A 84 -3.07 -4.31 0.95
C TRP A 84 -4.11 -3.33 1.47
N LEU A 85 -4.84 -3.75 2.49
CA LEU A 85 -5.85 -2.94 3.15
C LEU A 85 -5.69 -3.08 4.65
N ILE A 86 -5.86 -1.98 5.38
CA ILE A 86 -5.79 -1.96 6.84
C ILE A 86 -7.07 -1.29 7.33
N SER A 87 -7.72 -1.89 8.33
CA SER A 87 -8.94 -1.33 8.87
C SER A 87 -8.69 0.06 9.46
N ARG A 88 -9.49 1.05 9.04
CA ARG A 88 -9.35 2.38 9.61
C ARG A 88 -9.86 2.44 11.06
N LEU A 89 -10.66 1.44 11.46
CA LEU A 89 -11.16 1.34 12.83
C LEU A 89 -10.22 0.53 13.72
N GLY A 90 -9.24 -0.16 13.11
CA GLY A 90 -8.26 -0.91 13.86
C GLY A 90 -7.18 -0.03 14.46
N ARG A 91 -6.35 -0.64 15.29
CA ARG A 91 -5.26 0.07 15.96
C ARG A 91 -3.91 -0.18 15.33
N GLU A 92 -3.86 -1.03 14.32
CA GLU A 92 -2.61 -1.30 13.62
C GLU A 92 -2.19 -0.09 12.81
N ARG A 93 -0.93 0.25 12.94
CA ARG A 93 -0.32 1.28 12.10
C ARG A 93 0.18 0.62 10.82
N PRO A 94 0.28 1.36 9.72
CA PRO A 94 0.82 0.80 8.47
C PRO A 94 2.21 0.21 8.62
N THR A 95 3.05 0.74 9.52
CA THR A 95 4.38 0.19 9.79
C THR A 95 4.34 -1.15 10.52
N ASP A 96 3.22 -1.48 11.17
CA ASP A 96 3.08 -2.70 11.96
C ASP A 96 2.34 -3.81 11.23
N LYS A 97 1.66 -3.48 10.12
CA LYS A 97 0.90 -4.44 9.32
C LYS A 97 1.73 -4.92 8.14
N ALA A 98 2.13 -6.18 8.17
CA ALA A 98 2.89 -6.75 7.06
C ALA A 98 2.06 -6.80 5.78
N ILE A 99 2.74 -6.79 4.64
CA ILE A 99 2.12 -6.79 3.33
C ILE A 99 2.78 -7.85 2.45
N GLN A 100 1.98 -8.52 1.62
CA GLN A 100 2.50 -9.37 0.55
C GLN A 100 2.71 -8.47 -0.67
N HIS A 101 3.95 -8.04 -0.88
CA HIS A 101 4.32 -7.12 -1.94
C HIS A 101 4.87 -7.92 -3.12
N ALA A 102 4.33 -7.68 -4.32
CA ALA A 102 4.69 -8.46 -5.49
C ALA A 102 6.19 -8.41 -5.81
N ARG A 103 6.81 -7.26 -5.58
CA ARG A 103 8.24 -7.06 -5.89
C ARG A 103 9.15 -7.40 -4.72
N LEU A 104 8.74 -7.04 -3.50
CA LEU A 104 9.62 -7.10 -2.34
C LEU A 104 9.40 -8.33 -1.47
N GLY A 105 8.28 -9.04 -1.66
CA GLY A 105 7.95 -10.18 -0.84
C GLY A 105 7.07 -9.80 0.34
N TYR A 106 7.07 -10.63 1.38
CA TYR A 106 6.26 -10.40 2.56
C TYR A 106 7.07 -9.71 3.64
N GLY A 107 6.55 -8.63 4.19
CA GLY A 107 7.25 -7.89 5.23
C GLY A 107 6.59 -6.57 5.57
N TRP A 108 7.33 -5.74 6.28
CA TRP A 108 6.84 -4.44 6.75
C TRP A 108 7.39 -3.31 5.92
N LEU A 109 6.50 -2.39 5.51
CA LEU A 109 6.91 -1.15 4.88
C LEU A 109 7.28 -0.15 5.97
N ARG A 110 8.28 0.68 5.68
CA ARG A 110 8.73 1.72 6.62
C ARG A 110 8.43 3.10 6.07
N ASP A 111 8.28 4.06 6.98
CA ASP A 111 7.98 5.44 6.58
C ASP A 111 9.16 6.14 5.89
N ASP A 112 10.36 5.58 6.01
CA ASP A 112 11.53 6.10 5.28
C ASP A 112 11.60 5.58 3.83
N GLY A 113 10.60 4.81 3.41
CA GLY A 113 10.58 4.21 2.07
C GLY A 113 11.25 2.84 2.02
N GLY A 114 11.68 2.30 3.16
CA GLY A 114 12.32 0.99 3.22
C GLY A 114 11.34 -0.15 3.40
N PHE A 115 11.89 -1.37 3.47
CA PHE A 115 11.13 -2.60 3.62
C PHE A 115 11.92 -3.58 4.48
N THR A 116 11.22 -4.22 5.43
CA THR A 116 11.82 -5.22 6.32
C THR A 116 11.11 -6.55 6.09
N PRO A 117 11.78 -7.57 5.53
CA PRO A 117 11.14 -8.85 5.23
C PRO A 117 10.83 -9.66 6.49
N THR A 118 9.80 -10.49 6.38
CA THR A 118 9.45 -11.47 7.41
C THR A 118 8.79 -12.68 6.77
N THR A 119 8.41 -13.67 7.57
CA THR A 119 7.77 -14.88 7.07
C THR A 119 6.26 -14.68 6.94
N ASN A 120 5.71 -15.06 5.78
CA ASN A 120 4.28 -14.97 5.54
C ASN A 120 3.56 -16.09 6.28
N PRO A 121 2.68 -15.79 7.27
CA PRO A 121 1.96 -16.82 8.03
C PRO A 121 0.87 -17.52 7.21
N TYR A 122 0.49 -16.96 6.07
CA TYR A 122 -0.52 -17.55 5.19
C TYR A 122 0.09 -18.44 4.11
N LYS A 123 1.42 -18.50 4.05
CA LYS A 123 2.11 -19.31 3.06
C LYS A 123 2.43 -20.66 3.67
N GLU A 124 2.07 -21.74 2.97
CA GLU A 124 2.35 -23.08 3.45
C GLU A 124 3.85 -23.30 3.59
N ALA A 125 4.23 -23.93 4.69
CA ALA A 125 5.60 -24.38 4.87
C ALA A 125 5.84 -25.53 3.90
N SER A 126 6.84 -25.36 3.04
CA SER A 126 7.19 -26.40 2.06
C SER A 126 8.48 -27.08 2.45
#